data_f6e9ea089b188d07d45a66473f9c81df
#
_entry.id   f6e9ea089b188d07d45a66473f9c81df
#
_cell.length_a   1.000
_cell.length_b   1.000
_cell.length_c   1.000
_cell.angle_alpha   90.00
_cell.angle_beta   90.00
_cell.angle_gamma   90.00
#
_symmetry.space_group_name_H-M   'P 1'
#
loop_
_entity.id
_entity.type
_entity.pdbx_description
1 polymer ?
#
loop_
_entity_poly.entity_id
_entity_poly.type
_entity_poly.pdbx_seq_one_letter_code
_entity_poly.pdbx_strand_id
1 'polypeptide(L)'
;MASPHVRSSGISVHVTITIDPANTSAFLAAFRRIYDIVAAEPECTYFEVFQSLEEPGVFRFVENWSKDVQWFKEVQLTKAYYTPYIEATEPMWIKPRSIKYFGRFSGEWLTVKPENN
;
A
#
# COMPACT_ATOMS: atom_id res chain seq x y z
N MET A 1 0.67 22.29 16.75
CA MET A 1 0.38 23.36 15.83
C MET A 1 0.79 22.98 14.40
N ALA A 2 -0.03 23.31 13.45
CA ALA A 2 0.26 22.97 12.06
C ALA A 2 1.42 23.81 11.54
N SER A 3 2.30 23.20 10.78
CA SER A 3 3.38 23.89 10.09
C SER A 3 2.79 24.71 8.93
N PRO A 4 3.50 25.74 8.44
CA PRO A 4 3.06 26.45 7.22
C PRO A 4 2.96 25.52 6.02
N HIS A 5 3.65 24.37 6.05
CA HIS A 5 3.55 23.36 5.00
C HIS A 5 2.61 22.25 5.44
N VAL A 6 1.37 22.64 5.76
CA VAL A 6 0.36 21.70 6.24
C VAL A 6 0.09 20.63 5.19
N ARG A 7 0.11 19.40 5.64
CA ARG A 7 -0.23 18.27 4.78
C ARG A 7 -1.72 18.27 4.45
N SER A 8 -2.07 17.59 3.39
CA SER A 8 -3.46 17.23 3.18
C SER A 8 -3.94 16.36 4.35
N SER A 9 -5.24 16.19 4.50
CA SER A 9 -5.79 15.33 5.55
C SER A 9 -5.46 13.85 5.30
N GLY A 10 -5.01 13.51 4.10
CA GLY A 10 -4.75 12.14 3.72
C GLY A 10 -3.39 11.63 4.14
N ILE A 11 -3.21 10.33 3.95
CA ILE A 11 -1.97 9.64 4.32
C ILE A 11 -1.44 8.84 3.13
N SER A 12 -0.15 8.48 3.22
CA SER A 12 0.47 7.50 2.34
C SER A 12 0.85 6.30 3.19
N VAL A 13 0.41 5.12 2.78
CA VAL A 13 0.66 3.87 3.51
C VAL A 13 1.66 3.07 2.71
N HIS A 14 2.76 2.70 3.34
CA HIS A 14 3.85 1.95 2.71
C HIS A 14 3.93 0.57 3.35
N VAL A 15 3.65 -0.46 2.56
CA VAL A 15 3.64 -1.84 3.02
C VAL A 15 4.81 -2.58 2.37
N THR A 16 5.63 -3.25 3.18
CA THR A 16 6.72 -4.06 2.66
C THR A 16 6.48 -5.52 3.03
N ILE A 17 6.52 -6.41 2.04
CA ILE A 17 6.39 -7.85 2.23
C ILE A 17 7.61 -8.52 1.65
N THR A 18 8.15 -9.49 2.39
CA THR A 18 9.34 -10.24 1.97
C THR A 18 8.96 -11.71 1.85
N ILE A 19 9.18 -12.26 0.66
CA ILE A 19 8.89 -13.67 0.36
C ILE A 19 10.13 -14.30 -0.28
N ASP A 20 10.13 -15.62 -0.39
CA ASP A 20 11.09 -16.32 -1.23
C ASP A 20 10.80 -15.92 -2.69
N PRO A 21 11.83 -15.47 -3.45
CA PRO A 21 11.59 -15.07 -4.85
C PRO A 21 10.99 -16.18 -5.71
N ALA A 22 11.19 -17.44 -5.36
CA ALA A 22 10.58 -18.55 -6.08
C ALA A 22 9.05 -18.52 -6.02
N ASN A 23 8.49 -17.83 -5.02
CA ASN A 23 7.04 -17.72 -4.85
C ASN A 23 6.45 -16.47 -5.50
N THR A 24 7.22 -15.73 -6.29
CA THR A 24 6.77 -14.45 -6.86
C THR A 24 5.48 -14.60 -7.66
N SER A 25 5.40 -15.59 -8.56
CA SER A 25 4.20 -15.76 -9.38
C SER A 25 2.97 -16.09 -8.54
N ALA A 26 3.13 -16.98 -7.55
CA ALA A 26 2.04 -17.35 -6.67
C ALA A 26 1.58 -16.17 -5.82
N PHE A 27 2.54 -15.37 -5.33
CA PHE A 27 2.23 -14.20 -4.54
C PHE A 27 1.45 -13.16 -5.37
N LEU A 28 1.93 -12.86 -6.56
CA LEU A 28 1.28 -11.87 -7.42
C LEU A 28 -0.11 -12.33 -7.85
N ALA A 29 -0.30 -13.62 -8.09
CA ALA A 29 -1.61 -14.15 -8.42
C ALA A 29 -2.59 -13.97 -7.25
N ALA A 30 -2.16 -14.27 -6.04
CA ALA A 30 -2.99 -14.08 -4.85
C ALA A 30 -3.25 -12.59 -4.56
N PHE A 31 -2.26 -11.73 -4.87
CA PHE A 31 -2.37 -10.29 -4.63
C PHE A 31 -3.27 -9.60 -5.65
N ARG A 32 -3.41 -10.14 -6.87
CA ARG A 32 -4.15 -9.47 -7.94
C ARG A 32 -5.56 -9.07 -7.53
N ARG A 33 -6.27 -9.98 -6.87
CA ARG A 33 -7.66 -9.72 -6.51
C ARG A 33 -7.79 -8.62 -5.46
N ILE A 34 -6.97 -8.69 -4.40
CA ILE A 34 -7.03 -7.67 -3.35
C ILE A 34 -6.60 -6.30 -3.89
N TYR A 35 -5.60 -6.29 -4.77
CA TYR A 35 -5.17 -5.06 -5.42
C TYR A 35 -6.35 -4.40 -6.15
N ASP A 36 -7.08 -5.17 -6.96
CA ASP A 36 -8.20 -4.61 -7.72
C ASP A 36 -9.31 -4.08 -6.80
N ILE A 37 -9.60 -4.79 -5.71
CA ILE A 37 -10.63 -4.38 -4.76
C ILE A 37 -10.22 -3.08 -4.06
N VAL A 38 -9.01 -3.03 -3.54
CA VAL A 38 -8.52 -1.88 -2.78
C VAL A 38 -8.36 -0.65 -3.68
N ALA A 39 -7.83 -0.85 -4.87
CA ALA A 39 -7.65 0.25 -5.81
C ALA A 39 -8.98 0.87 -6.24
N ALA A 40 -10.08 0.10 -6.17
CA ALA A 40 -11.41 0.59 -6.53
C ALA A 40 -12.10 1.34 -5.40
N GLU A 41 -11.55 1.32 -4.17
CA GLU A 41 -12.15 2.07 -3.07
C GLU A 41 -12.09 3.56 -3.35
N PRO A 42 -13.19 4.30 -3.14
CA PRO A 42 -13.20 5.73 -3.46
C PRO A 42 -12.20 6.55 -2.65
N GLU A 43 -11.82 6.09 -1.47
CA GLU A 43 -10.84 6.80 -0.63
C GLU A 43 -9.40 6.53 -1.05
N CYS A 44 -9.16 5.51 -1.89
CA CYS A 44 -7.82 5.20 -2.38
C CYS A 44 -7.55 6.04 -3.62
N THR A 45 -6.58 6.93 -3.54
CA THR A 45 -6.29 7.87 -4.63
C THR A 45 -5.06 7.47 -5.43
N TYR A 46 -4.31 6.49 -4.95
CA TYR A 46 -3.10 6.02 -5.63
C TYR A 46 -2.71 4.67 -5.05
N PHE A 47 -2.32 3.75 -5.91
CA PHE A 47 -1.87 2.43 -5.47
C PHE A 47 -0.87 1.91 -6.49
N GLU A 48 0.37 1.68 -6.05
CA GLU A 48 1.40 1.16 -6.93
C GLU A 48 2.21 0.08 -6.22
N VAL A 49 2.61 -0.94 -6.99
CA VAL A 49 3.36 -2.09 -6.48
C VAL A 49 4.77 -2.01 -7.03
N PHE A 50 5.74 -2.20 -6.15
CA PHE A 50 7.16 -2.18 -6.50
C PHE A 50 7.82 -3.48 -6.08
N GLN A 51 8.85 -3.86 -6.82
CA GLN A 51 9.71 -4.97 -6.45
C GLN A 51 11.13 -4.43 -6.34
N SER A 52 11.84 -4.83 -5.27
CA SER A 52 13.23 -4.41 -5.10
C SER A 52 14.07 -4.97 -6.24
N LEU A 53 14.93 -4.11 -6.82
CA LEU A 53 15.85 -4.54 -7.86
C LEU A 53 17.01 -5.35 -7.28
N GLU A 54 17.31 -5.16 -6.00
CA GLU A 54 18.44 -5.82 -5.33
C GLU A 54 18.02 -7.10 -4.65
N GLU A 55 16.80 -7.13 -4.09
CA GLU A 55 16.28 -8.28 -3.36
C GLU A 55 14.92 -8.65 -3.96
N PRO A 56 14.89 -9.54 -4.96
CA PRO A 56 13.65 -9.79 -5.73
C PRO A 56 12.51 -10.38 -4.92
N GLY A 57 12.75 -10.86 -3.71
CA GLY A 57 11.67 -11.30 -2.83
C GLY A 57 11.03 -10.19 -2.03
N VAL A 58 11.51 -8.94 -2.14
CA VAL A 58 10.99 -7.80 -1.39
C VAL A 58 10.06 -7.00 -2.28
N PHE A 59 8.81 -6.88 -1.84
CA PHE A 59 7.78 -6.10 -2.55
C PHE A 59 7.34 -4.95 -1.65
N ARG A 60 7.06 -3.81 -2.26
CA ARG A 60 6.54 -2.64 -1.57
C ARG A 60 5.29 -2.14 -2.27
N PHE A 61 4.26 -1.87 -1.48
CA PHE A 61 3.05 -1.23 -1.97
C PHE A 61 3.01 0.18 -1.41
N VAL A 62 2.69 1.16 -2.27
CA VAL A 62 2.48 2.53 -1.82
C VAL A 62 1.04 2.87 -2.15
N GLU A 63 0.28 3.24 -1.12
CA GLU A 63 -1.14 3.54 -1.24
C GLU A 63 -1.40 4.91 -0.64
N ASN A 64 -2.02 5.79 -1.41
CA ASN A 64 -2.43 7.08 -0.87
C ASN A 64 -3.92 7.05 -0.63
N TRP A 65 -4.33 7.55 0.54
CA TRP A 65 -5.72 7.54 0.98
C TRP A 65 -6.15 8.95 1.34
N SER A 66 -7.39 9.30 1.05
CA SER A 66 -7.91 10.64 1.34
C SER A 66 -8.33 10.83 2.79
N LYS A 67 -8.26 9.78 3.60
CA LYS A 67 -8.62 9.79 5.02
C LYS A 67 -7.38 9.76 5.89
N ASP A 68 -7.57 9.90 7.21
CA ASP A 68 -6.45 9.88 8.16
C ASP A 68 -6.10 8.45 8.58
N VAL A 69 -5.07 8.34 9.41
CA VAL A 69 -4.58 7.03 9.84
C VAL A 69 -5.59 6.32 10.74
N GLN A 70 -6.34 7.07 11.55
CA GLN A 70 -7.32 6.45 12.43
C GLN A 70 -8.42 5.76 11.60
N TRP A 71 -8.95 6.46 10.60
CA TRP A 71 -9.93 5.86 9.70
C TRP A 71 -9.36 4.61 9.02
N PHE A 72 -8.10 4.70 8.56
CA PHE A 72 -7.48 3.59 7.85
C PHE A 72 -7.41 2.35 8.74
N LYS A 73 -6.98 2.52 9.98
CA LYS A 73 -6.85 1.39 10.90
C LYS A 73 -8.20 0.84 11.36
N GLU A 74 -9.17 1.72 11.60
CA GLU A 74 -10.44 1.32 12.19
C GLU A 74 -11.49 0.91 11.17
N VAL A 75 -11.41 1.45 9.96
CA VAL A 75 -12.40 1.17 8.91
C VAL A 75 -11.79 0.34 7.79
N GLN A 76 -10.73 0.86 7.15
CA GLN A 76 -10.19 0.19 5.97
C GLN A 76 -9.61 -1.17 6.30
N LEU A 77 -8.70 -1.25 7.26
CA LEU A 77 -8.01 -2.50 7.57
C LEU A 77 -8.91 -3.57 8.20
N THR A 78 -10.10 -3.19 8.65
CA THR A 78 -11.02 -4.14 9.25
C THR A 78 -11.98 -4.76 8.23
N LYS A 79 -11.89 -4.37 6.97
CA LYS A 79 -12.78 -4.91 5.94
C LYS A 79 -12.48 -6.37 5.70
N ALA A 80 -13.56 -7.16 5.60
CA ALA A 80 -13.46 -8.61 5.55
C ALA A 80 -12.75 -9.12 4.29
N TYR A 81 -12.71 -8.34 3.24
CA TYR A 81 -12.11 -8.80 1.99
C TYR A 81 -10.58 -8.99 2.08
N TYR A 82 -9.93 -8.47 3.13
CA TYR A 82 -8.51 -8.76 3.34
C TYR A 82 -8.25 -10.19 3.81
N THR A 83 -9.23 -10.85 4.41
CA THR A 83 -9.02 -12.15 5.04
C THR A 83 -8.50 -13.22 4.06
N PRO A 84 -9.15 -13.44 2.89
CA PRO A 84 -8.62 -14.46 1.97
C PRO A 84 -7.21 -14.15 1.48
N TYR A 85 -6.91 -12.86 1.29
CA TYR A 85 -5.58 -12.44 0.86
C TYR A 85 -4.54 -12.76 1.93
N ILE A 86 -4.81 -12.42 3.19
CA ILE A 86 -3.88 -12.67 4.28
C ILE A 86 -3.70 -14.18 4.46
N GLU A 87 -4.79 -14.93 4.42
CA GLU A 87 -4.70 -16.39 4.58
C GLU A 87 -3.85 -17.04 3.48
N ALA A 88 -3.95 -16.51 2.25
CA ALA A 88 -3.20 -17.06 1.13
C ALA A 88 -1.73 -16.64 1.15
N THR A 89 -1.43 -15.42 1.61
CA THR A 89 -0.08 -14.85 1.43
C THR A 89 0.78 -14.86 2.68
N GLU A 90 0.18 -14.78 3.86
CA GLU A 90 0.97 -14.78 5.10
C GLU A 90 1.90 -16.00 5.22
N PRO A 91 1.47 -17.22 4.84
CA PRO A 91 2.39 -18.36 4.86
C PRO A 91 3.61 -18.21 3.94
N MET A 92 3.56 -17.29 2.97
CA MET A 92 4.69 -17.04 2.08
C MET A 92 5.69 -16.04 2.66
N TRP A 93 5.31 -15.30 3.69
CA TRP A 93 6.17 -14.26 4.26
C TRP A 93 7.32 -14.92 5.03
N ILE A 94 8.56 -14.49 4.75
CA ILE A 94 9.72 -15.00 5.49
C ILE A 94 10.06 -14.14 6.70
N LYS A 95 9.32 -13.03 6.88
CA LYS A 95 9.36 -12.23 8.09
C LYS A 95 8.07 -11.41 8.15
N PRO A 96 7.70 -10.85 9.32
CA PRO A 96 6.47 -10.06 9.43
C PRO A 96 6.47 -8.90 8.45
N ARG A 97 5.29 -8.59 7.90
CA ARG A 97 5.17 -7.44 7.01
C ARG A 97 5.37 -6.15 7.79
N SER A 98 5.85 -5.14 7.10
CA SER A 98 6.02 -3.80 7.64
C SER A 98 4.95 -2.90 7.05
N ILE A 99 4.25 -2.13 7.91
CA ILE A 99 3.31 -1.11 7.46
C ILE A 99 3.74 0.19 8.10
N LYS A 100 3.98 1.22 7.28
CA LYS A 100 4.38 2.53 7.75
C LYS A 100 3.43 3.58 7.20
N TYR A 101 3.14 4.58 8.02
CA TYR A 101 2.19 5.63 7.70
C TYR A 101 2.92 6.96 7.59
N PHE A 102 2.62 7.70 6.54
CA PHE A 102 3.23 9.01 6.29
C PHE A 102 2.14 10.03 6.04
N GLY A 103 2.29 11.21 6.61
CA GLY A 103 1.42 12.33 6.28
C GLY A 103 1.83 12.89 4.92
N ARG A 104 0.85 13.25 4.10
CA ARG A 104 1.12 13.83 2.79
C ARG A 104 1.22 15.34 2.90
N PHE A 105 2.20 15.91 2.20
CA PHE A 105 2.33 17.36 2.11
C PHE A 105 1.30 17.91 1.14
N SER A 106 1.21 19.25 1.07
CA SER A 106 0.34 19.92 0.13
C SER A 106 0.77 19.64 -1.31
N GLY A 107 -0.10 20.00 -2.27
CA GLY A 107 0.16 19.75 -3.68
C GLY A 107 1.41 20.39 -4.23
N GLU A 108 1.97 21.40 -3.56
CA GLU A 108 3.21 22.00 -4.04
C GLU A 108 4.41 21.05 -3.93
N TRP A 109 4.28 19.96 -3.17
CA TRP A 109 5.32 18.93 -3.06
C TRP A 109 4.95 17.66 -3.81
N LEU A 110 3.95 17.74 -4.69
CA LEU A 110 3.53 16.60 -5.51
C LEU A 110 3.58 17.02 -6.98
N THR A 111 4.25 16.22 -7.79
CA THR A 111 4.26 16.39 -9.24
C THR A 111 3.91 15.07 -9.89
N VAL A 112 2.86 15.06 -10.70
CA VAL A 112 2.48 13.87 -11.48
C VAL A 112 2.36 14.31 -12.93
N LYS A 113 3.05 13.59 -13.82
CA LYS A 113 3.03 13.90 -15.25
C LYS A 113 2.12 12.91 -15.97
N PRO A 114 1.28 13.39 -16.89
CA PRO A 114 0.26 12.53 -17.50
C PRO A 114 0.83 11.33 -18.24
N GLU A 115 1.97 11.49 -18.88
CA GLU A 115 2.60 10.43 -19.68
C GLU A 115 3.58 9.59 -18.89
N ASN A 116 3.49 9.61 -17.58
CA ASN A 116 4.49 8.98 -16.72
C ASN A 116 4.39 7.45 -16.69
N ASN A 117 3.46 6.92 -17.36
CA ASN A 117 3.33 5.47 -17.42
C ASN A 117 3.68 4.97 -18.80
#